data_87d11263ccfbe7b15b1997b48f75ab11
#
_entry.id   87d11263ccfbe7b15b1997b48f75ab11
#
_cell.length_a   1.000
_cell.length_b   1.000
_cell.length_c   1.000
_cell.angle_alpha   90.00
_cell.angle_beta   90.00
_cell.angle_gamma   90.00
#
_symmetry.space_group_name_H-M   'P 1'
#
loop_
_entity.id
_entity.type
_entity.pdbx_description
1 polymer ?
#
loop_
_entity_poly.entity_id
_entity_poly.type
_entity_poly.pdbx_seq_one_letter_code
_entity_poly.pdbx_strand_id
1 'polypeptide(L)'
;IVTDANGVTQITENEILEEIEEANTFLANSFLEITVCDDINYIANNQLYFFDIDDQALLYANNQPDIMNLYFVESIAFGNGNACGYTYLPGNSDQYYDVIVMDNQCTNNPVSTTLIHEFGHHFNLMHTHGDSNEPESTDELVNGSNCSTAGDRVCDTPADPLINGSNVSSVNCMYTGNATDAMGQFYVPDTSNIMSYS
;
A
#
# COMPACT_ATOMS: atom_id res chain seq x y z
N ILE A 1 4.71 16.15 6.94
CA ILE A 1 3.99 16.71 5.76
C ILE A 1 4.99 17.39 4.85
N VAL A 2 4.99 17.06 3.57
CA VAL A 2 5.77 17.79 2.57
C VAL A 2 4.90 18.91 1.97
N THR A 3 5.49 20.09 1.83
CA THR A 3 4.84 21.26 1.23
C THR A 3 5.62 21.72 0.00
N ASP A 4 5.00 22.53 -0.84
CA ASP A 4 5.72 23.27 -1.86
C ASP A 4 6.70 24.30 -1.23
N ALA A 5 7.50 24.99 -2.04
CA ALA A 5 8.46 25.99 -1.58
C ALA A 5 7.79 27.21 -0.88
N ASN A 6 6.48 27.38 -1.00
CA ASN A 6 5.71 28.46 -0.35
C ASN A 6 5.01 28.00 0.94
N GLY A 7 5.20 26.74 1.33
CA GLY A 7 4.57 26.15 2.52
C GLY A 7 3.12 25.69 2.29
N VAL A 8 2.70 25.47 1.03
CA VAL A 8 1.35 25.00 0.70
C VAL A 8 1.34 23.47 0.64
N THR A 9 0.30 22.87 1.21
CA THR A 9 -0.04 21.44 1.11
C THR A 9 -1.54 21.27 0.91
N GLN A 10 -1.96 20.11 0.39
CA GLN A 10 -3.37 19.75 0.17
C GLN A 10 -3.92 18.85 1.29
N ILE A 11 -3.11 18.48 2.28
CA ILE A 11 -3.52 17.65 3.41
C ILE A 11 -3.38 18.41 4.73
N THR A 12 -4.24 18.12 5.67
CA THR A 12 -4.22 18.66 7.04
C THR A 12 -3.76 17.61 8.04
N GLU A 13 -3.26 18.06 9.20
CA GLU A 13 -2.90 17.16 10.30
C GLU A 13 -4.08 16.30 10.77
N ASN A 14 -5.30 16.86 10.79
CA ASN A 14 -6.50 16.12 11.20
C ASN A 14 -6.78 14.95 10.23
N GLU A 15 -6.67 15.16 8.91
CA GLU A 15 -6.86 14.11 7.92
C GLU A 15 -5.84 13.00 8.09
N ILE A 16 -4.58 13.33 8.41
CA ILE A 16 -3.54 12.34 8.71
C ILE A 16 -3.89 11.53 9.97
N LEU A 17 -4.34 12.19 11.02
CA LEU A 17 -4.70 11.52 12.27
C LEU A 17 -5.92 10.63 12.10
N GLU A 18 -6.92 11.04 11.31
CA GLU A 18 -8.09 10.23 10.96
C GLU A 18 -7.68 8.98 10.17
N GLU A 19 -6.76 9.09 9.21
CA GLU A 19 -6.24 7.96 8.45
C GLU A 19 -5.48 6.95 9.33
N ILE A 20 -4.69 7.46 10.30
CA ILE A 20 -4.00 6.61 11.29
C ILE A 20 -5.01 5.91 12.21
N GLU A 21 -6.05 6.59 12.65
CA GLU A 21 -7.12 5.99 13.45
C GLU A 21 -7.85 4.89 12.68
N GLU A 22 -8.16 5.12 11.40
CA GLU A 22 -8.75 4.11 10.53
C GLU A 22 -7.82 2.90 10.35
N ALA A 23 -6.54 3.11 10.07
CA ALA A 23 -5.56 2.02 9.98
C ALA A 23 -5.51 1.20 11.29
N ASN A 24 -5.59 1.84 12.46
CA ASN A 24 -5.64 1.17 13.75
C ASN A 24 -6.88 0.31 13.94
N THR A 25 -8.00 0.60 13.28
CA THR A 25 -9.19 -0.28 13.32
C THR A 25 -8.91 -1.64 12.68
N PHE A 26 -8.13 -1.68 11.60
CA PHE A 26 -7.69 -2.94 10.97
C PHE A 26 -6.71 -3.71 11.86
N LEU A 27 -5.85 -3.00 12.60
CA LEU A 27 -4.85 -3.59 13.48
C LEU A 27 -5.41 -4.06 14.83
N ALA A 28 -6.64 -3.73 15.18
CA ALA A 28 -7.22 -3.96 16.51
C ALA A 28 -7.11 -5.40 17.03
N ASN A 29 -7.11 -6.40 16.14
CA ASN A 29 -6.99 -7.81 16.50
C ASN A 29 -5.54 -8.35 16.42
N SER A 30 -4.59 -7.56 15.97
CA SER A 30 -3.18 -7.95 15.78
C SER A 30 -2.28 -7.61 16.97
N PHE A 31 -2.83 -6.92 18.00
CA PHE A 31 -2.07 -6.34 19.12
C PHE A 31 -1.03 -5.29 18.69
N LEU A 32 -1.22 -4.70 17.51
CA LEU A 32 -0.42 -3.60 16.99
C LEU A 32 -1.24 -2.32 17.05
N GLU A 33 -0.56 -1.21 17.29
CA GLU A 33 -1.13 0.13 17.27
C GLU A 33 -0.09 1.11 16.70
N ILE A 34 -0.53 1.95 15.78
CA ILE A 34 0.27 3.02 15.22
C ILE A 34 0.02 4.27 16.06
N THR A 35 1.08 4.87 16.58
CA THR A 35 1.00 6.10 17.36
C THR A 35 1.93 7.16 16.79
N VAL A 36 1.47 8.40 16.76
CA VAL A 36 2.32 9.55 16.42
C VAL A 36 3.24 9.83 17.60
N CYS A 37 4.56 9.76 17.37
CA CYS A 37 5.55 9.84 18.45
C CYS A 37 5.83 11.27 18.91
N ASP A 38 5.62 12.27 18.04
CA ASP A 38 6.00 13.67 18.26
C ASP A 38 5.10 14.60 17.42
N ASP A 39 5.38 15.89 17.43
CA ASP A 39 4.68 16.85 16.57
C ASP A 39 4.90 16.57 15.08
N ILE A 40 3.89 16.83 14.26
CA ILE A 40 3.98 16.65 12.80
C ILE A 40 4.95 17.68 12.22
N ASN A 41 5.96 17.23 11.50
CA ASN A 41 6.97 18.07 10.86
C ASN A 41 6.54 18.52 9.46
N TYR A 42 6.88 19.75 9.09
CA TYR A 42 6.66 20.31 7.76
C TYR A 42 7.99 20.47 7.02
N ILE A 43 8.06 19.95 5.80
CA ILE A 43 9.25 19.96 4.94
C ILE A 43 8.92 20.74 3.67
N ALA A 44 9.45 21.97 3.54
CA ALA A 44 9.26 22.78 2.33
C ALA A 44 10.26 22.38 1.23
N ASN A 45 9.81 21.56 0.29
CA ASN A 45 10.64 21.04 -0.80
C ASN A 45 9.79 20.66 -2.02
N ASN A 46 9.89 21.41 -3.12
CA ASN A 46 9.12 21.15 -4.34
C ASN A 46 9.41 19.80 -4.98
N GLN A 47 10.63 19.29 -4.88
CA GLN A 47 10.99 18.02 -5.50
C GLN A 47 10.36 16.86 -4.72
N LEU A 48 10.37 16.92 -3.39
CA LEU A 48 9.67 15.95 -2.56
C LEU A 48 8.15 16.13 -2.59
N TYR A 49 7.65 17.34 -2.82
CA TYR A 49 6.22 17.62 -2.91
C TYR A 49 5.57 16.88 -4.10
N PHE A 50 6.27 16.83 -5.23
CA PHE A 50 5.95 15.99 -6.39
C PHE A 50 6.97 14.84 -6.44
N PHE A 51 6.82 13.89 -5.52
CA PHE A 51 7.80 12.85 -5.29
C PHE A 51 7.91 11.88 -6.47
N ASP A 52 9.14 11.66 -6.91
CA ASP A 52 9.49 10.57 -7.82
C ASP A 52 10.25 9.49 -7.03
N ILE A 53 9.98 8.23 -7.32
CA ILE A 53 10.65 7.10 -6.63
C ILE A 53 12.17 7.16 -6.77
N ASP A 54 12.70 7.78 -7.82
CA ASP A 54 14.14 7.99 -8.00
C ASP A 54 14.73 9.03 -7.03
N ASP A 55 13.87 9.84 -6.37
CA ASP A 55 14.27 10.90 -5.42
C ASP A 55 14.35 10.43 -3.95
N GLN A 56 14.31 9.17 -3.69
CA GLN A 56 14.28 8.57 -2.34
C GLN A 56 15.38 9.11 -1.41
N ALA A 57 16.57 9.37 -1.92
CA ALA A 57 17.67 9.91 -1.12
C ALA A 57 17.32 11.23 -0.41
N LEU A 58 16.38 12.01 -0.99
CA LEU A 58 15.91 13.26 -0.38
C LEU A 58 14.97 13.00 0.80
N LEU A 59 14.16 11.94 0.77
CA LEU A 59 13.34 11.53 1.91
C LEU A 59 14.25 11.17 3.09
N TYR A 60 15.24 10.30 2.85
CA TYR A 60 16.14 9.83 3.91
C TYR A 60 16.96 10.92 4.60
N ALA A 61 17.24 12.00 3.88
CA ALA A 61 17.90 13.16 4.48
C ALA A 61 17.04 13.83 5.57
N ASN A 62 15.75 13.53 5.62
CA ASN A 62 14.79 14.06 6.59
C ASN A 62 14.30 13.01 7.60
N ASN A 63 14.71 11.76 7.48
CA ASN A 63 14.25 10.69 8.36
C ASN A 63 14.68 10.93 9.81
N GLN A 64 13.75 10.60 10.71
CA GLN A 64 14.05 10.44 12.12
C GLN A 64 14.51 9.00 12.36
N PRO A 65 15.63 8.78 13.08
CA PRO A 65 16.11 7.43 13.35
C PRO A 65 15.22 6.68 14.35
N ASP A 66 15.23 5.35 14.23
CA ASP A 66 14.59 4.43 15.18
C ASP A 66 13.05 4.53 15.26
N ILE A 67 12.42 5.17 14.27
CA ILE A 67 10.97 5.22 14.11
C ILE A 67 10.60 5.03 12.64
N MET A 68 9.35 4.66 12.40
CA MET A 68 8.77 4.66 11.06
C MET A 68 8.48 6.11 10.63
N ASN A 69 8.91 6.47 9.43
CA ASN A 69 8.74 7.80 8.88
C ASN A 69 7.61 7.78 7.84
N LEU A 70 6.53 8.50 8.10
CA LEU A 70 5.42 8.69 7.16
C LEU A 70 5.56 10.05 6.47
N TYR A 71 5.61 10.04 5.14
CA TYR A 71 5.66 11.24 4.31
C TYR A 71 4.35 11.39 3.56
N PHE A 72 3.74 12.56 3.65
CA PHE A 72 2.55 12.94 2.90
C PHE A 72 2.95 13.96 1.85
N VAL A 73 2.80 13.58 0.57
CA VAL A 73 3.24 14.32 -0.61
C VAL A 73 2.06 14.61 -1.54
N GLU A 74 2.18 15.58 -2.44
CA GLU A 74 1.10 15.94 -3.38
C GLU A 74 0.86 14.86 -4.43
N SER A 75 1.94 14.22 -4.88
CA SER A 75 1.85 13.11 -5.83
C SER A 75 3.06 12.20 -5.76
N ILE A 76 2.85 10.93 -6.10
CA ILE A 76 3.90 9.92 -6.18
C ILE A 76 3.99 9.45 -7.63
N ALA A 77 5.06 9.83 -8.33
CA ALA A 77 5.35 9.32 -9.67
C ALA A 77 6.02 7.94 -9.58
N PHE A 78 5.47 6.97 -10.30
CA PHE A 78 5.98 5.60 -10.36
C PHE A 78 6.01 5.12 -11.82
N GLY A 79 7.19 5.10 -12.41
CA GLY A 79 7.35 4.75 -13.82
C GLY A 79 6.55 5.68 -14.75
N ASN A 80 5.57 5.13 -15.48
CA ASN A 80 4.68 5.90 -16.36
C ASN A 80 3.30 6.22 -15.72
N GLY A 81 3.14 6.00 -14.42
CA GLY A 81 1.89 6.20 -13.69
C GLY A 81 2.11 6.92 -12.36
N ASN A 82 1.06 6.92 -11.54
CA ASN A 82 1.09 7.42 -10.18
C ASN A 82 0.72 6.29 -9.23
N ALA A 83 1.23 6.37 -7.99
CA ALA A 83 0.86 5.48 -6.90
C ALA A 83 0.13 6.28 -5.80
N CYS A 84 -0.78 5.64 -5.08
CA CYS A 84 -1.44 6.20 -3.91
C CYS A 84 -0.57 6.12 -2.65
N GLY A 85 0.24 5.09 -2.54
CA GLY A 85 1.20 4.88 -1.50
C GLY A 85 2.45 4.21 -2.04
N TYR A 86 3.50 4.21 -1.25
CA TYR A 86 4.76 3.57 -1.58
C TYR A 86 5.55 3.25 -0.31
N THR A 87 6.00 2.01 -0.21
CA THR A 87 6.96 1.57 0.80
C THR A 87 7.81 0.42 0.27
N TYR A 88 8.90 0.11 0.94
CA TYR A 88 9.73 -1.05 0.64
C TYR A 88 9.36 -2.24 1.52
N LEU A 89 9.35 -3.43 0.90
CA LEU A 89 9.37 -4.67 1.67
C LEU A 89 10.70 -4.79 2.44
N PRO A 90 10.69 -5.22 3.70
CA PRO A 90 11.90 -5.45 4.48
C PRO A 90 12.88 -6.39 3.76
N GLY A 91 14.16 -6.07 3.79
CA GLY A 91 15.24 -6.87 3.20
C GLY A 91 15.62 -6.51 1.77
N ASN A 92 14.91 -5.61 1.09
CA ASN A 92 15.31 -5.14 -0.24
C ASN A 92 16.42 -4.08 -0.21
N SER A 93 16.54 -3.31 0.86
CA SER A 93 17.73 -2.52 1.17
C SER A 93 17.72 -2.10 2.63
N ASP A 94 18.87 -2.16 3.29
CA ASP A 94 19.01 -1.86 4.72
C ASP A 94 18.77 -0.39 5.10
N GLN A 95 18.53 0.49 4.13
CA GLN A 95 18.45 1.93 4.35
C GLN A 95 17.02 2.50 4.25
N TYR A 96 16.06 1.75 3.68
CA TYR A 96 14.86 2.37 3.11
C TYR A 96 13.53 1.81 3.62
N TYR A 97 13.53 0.77 4.44
CA TYR A 97 12.30 0.11 4.87
C TYR A 97 11.52 0.85 5.97
N ASP A 98 12.11 1.86 6.61
CA ASP A 98 11.44 2.65 7.66
C ASP A 98 10.68 3.86 7.11
N VAL A 99 10.29 3.82 5.83
CA VAL A 99 9.61 4.92 5.15
C VAL A 99 8.35 4.43 4.47
N ILE A 100 7.25 5.14 4.72
CA ILE A 100 6.02 5.07 3.95
C ILE A 100 5.75 6.45 3.34
N VAL A 101 5.46 6.51 2.04
CA VAL A 101 5.08 7.74 1.33
C VAL A 101 3.63 7.62 0.92
N MET A 102 2.82 8.64 1.21
CA MET A 102 1.40 8.70 0.90
C MET A 102 1.10 9.87 -0.02
N ASP A 103 0.31 9.63 -1.07
CA ASP A 103 -0.26 10.67 -1.92
C ASP A 103 -1.42 11.34 -1.20
N ASN A 104 -1.40 12.68 -1.09
CA ASN A 104 -2.40 13.46 -0.38
C ASN A 104 -3.82 13.26 -0.95
N GLN A 105 -3.95 13.07 -2.27
CA GLN A 105 -5.27 12.91 -2.91
C GLN A 105 -5.89 11.54 -2.60
N CYS A 106 -5.08 10.52 -2.41
CA CYS A 106 -5.54 9.19 -2.02
C CYS A 106 -5.86 9.13 -0.52
N THR A 107 -5.09 9.84 0.31
CA THR A 107 -5.28 9.91 1.77
C THR A 107 -6.59 10.63 2.13
N ASN A 108 -6.98 11.67 1.41
CA ASN A 108 -8.22 12.42 1.63
C ASN A 108 -9.53 11.64 1.28
N ASN A 109 -9.45 10.37 1.02
CA ASN A 109 -10.61 9.53 0.75
C ASN A 109 -11.03 8.79 2.03
N PRO A 110 -12.20 9.05 2.62
CA PRO A 110 -12.62 8.50 3.91
C PRO A 110 -12.89 6.99 3.91
N VAL A 111 -12.66 6.31 2.80
CA VAL A 111 -12.72 4.84 2.66
C VAL A 111 -11.39 4.29 2.14
N SER A 112 -10.32 5.08 2.22
CA SER A 112 -9.00 4.66 1.76
C SER A 112 -8.43 3.59 2.69
N THR A 113 -7.98 2.50 2.11
CA THR A 113 -7.20 1.48 2.82
C THR A 113 -5.71 1.58 2.49
N THR A 114 -5.30 2.67 1.82
CA THR A 114 -3.93 2.80 1.30
C THR A 114 -2.90 2.78 2.42
N LEU A 115 -3.10 3.52 3.50
CA LEU A 115 -2.14 3.56 4.60
C LEU A 115 -1.95 2.18 5.23
N ILE A 116 -3.03 1.46 5.53
CA ILE A 116 -2.93 0.11 6.10
C ILE A 116 -2.36 -0.90 5.10
N HIS A 117 -2.57 -0.72 3.79
CA HIS A 117 -1.93 -1.49 2.74
C HIS A 117 -0.40 -1.30 2.78
N GLU A 118 0.09 -0.06 2.83
CA GLU A 118 1.52 0.23 2.93
C GLU A 118 2.13 -0.29 4.24
N PHE A 119 1.39 -0.24 5.35
CA PHE A 119 1.82 -0.91 6.58
C PHE A 119 1.94 -2.43 6.40
N GLY A 120 1.02 -3.04 5.66
CA GLY A 120 1.13 -4.45 5.29
C GLY A 120 2.46 -4.76 4.63
N HIS A 121 2.86 -3.97 3.64
CA HIS A 121 4.18 -4.09 3.00
C HIS A 121 5.33 -3.86 3.98
N HIS A 122 5.22 -2.85 4.82
CA HIS A 122 6.23 -2.60 5.86
C HIS A 122 6.39 -3.80 6.81
N PHE A 123 5.32 -4.54 7.10
CA PHE A 123 5.35 -5.79 7.85
C PHE A 123 5.66 -7.03 6.99
N ASN A 124 6.16 -6.85 5.76
CA ASN A 124 6.57 -7.90 4.84
C ASN A 124 5.41 -8.71 4.23
N LEU A 125 4.21 -8.17 4.17
CA LEU A 125 3.13 -8.77 3.40
C LEU A 125 3.28 -8.40 1.92
N MET A 126 3.12 -9.36 1.04
CA MET A 126 3.07 -9.17 -0.40
C MET A 126 1.65 -8.88 -0.86
N HIS A 127 1.48 -8.36 -2.07
CA HIS A 127 0.17 -8.34 -2.70
C HIS A 127 -0.38 -9.77 -2.81
N THR A 128 -1.69 -9.93 -2.67
CA THR A 128 -2.36 -11.25 -2.73
C THR A 128 -2.10 -12.00 -4.05
N HIS A 129 -1.94 -11.26 -5.16
CA HIS A 129 -1.58 -11.82 -6.47
C HIS A 129 -0.08 -12.13 -6.65
N GLY A 130 0.74 -11.87 -5.63
CA GLY A 130 2.19 -12.04 -5.68
C GLY A 130 2.88 -11.07 -6.63
N ASP A 131 3.85 -11.56 -7.39
CA ASP A 131 4.66 -10.77 -8.32
C ASP A 131 4.02 -10.66 -9.73
N SER A 132 2.77 -11.11 -9.93
CA SER A 132 2.10 -11.05 -11.23
C SER A 132 1.77 -9.60 -11.60
N ASN A 133 2.13 -9.20 -12.82
CA ASN A 133 1.76 -7.91 -13.42
C ASN A 133 0.75 -8.09 -14.57
N GLU A 134 0.32 -9.33 -14.87
CA GLU A 134 -0.63 -9.63 -15.93
C GLU A 134 -2.05 -9.68 -15.34
N PRO A 135 -2.99 -8.89 -15.87
CA PRO A 135 -4.37 -8.90 -15.40
C PRO A 135 -4.98 -10.31 -15.39
N GLU A 136 -5.76 -10.61 -14.37
CA GLU A 136 -6.41 -11.90 -14.16
C GLU A 136 -5.44 -13.11 -14.15
N SER A 137 -4.22 -12.92 -13.60
CA SER A 137 -3.18 -13.93 -13.54
C SER A 137 -2.48 -13.95 -12.19
N THR A 138 -2.15 -15.14 -11.74
CA THR A 138 -1.21 -15.40 -10.63
C THR A 138 -0.57 -16.78 -10.88
N ASP A 139 0.58 -17.02 -10.29
CA ASP A 139 1.22 -18.34 -10.29
C ASP A 139 0.70 -19.28 -9.18
N GLU A 140 -0.16 -18.75 -8.29
CA GLU A 140 -0.77 -19.53 -7.23
C GLU A 140 -1.94 -20.39 -7.74
N LEU A 141 -2.00 -21.63 -7.25
CA LEU A 141 -3.06 -22.58 -7.59
C LEU A 141 -4.22 -22.45 -6.59
N VAL A 142 -5.44 -22.46 -7.11
CA VAL A 142 -6.69 -22.34 -6.31
C VAL A 142 -6.80 -23.40 -5.22
N ASN A 143 -6.23 -24.59 -5.45
CA ASN A 143 -6.22 -25.66 -4.45
C ASN A 143 -5.17 -25.47 -3.32
N GLY A 144 -4.40 -24.39 -3.35
CA GLY A 144 -3.40 -24.04 -2.34
C GLY A 144 -2.14 -24.94 -2.34
N SER A 145 -1.97 -25.83 -3.32
CA SER A 145 -0.87 -26.82 -3.29
C SER A 145 0.53 -26.19 -3.43
N ASN A 146 0.62 -24.94 -3.85
CA ASN A 146 1.87 -24.19 -3.99
C ASN A 146 1.86 -22.86 -3.20
N CYS A 147 0.87 -22.62 -2.35
CA CYS A 147 0.67 -21.36 -1.63
C CYS A 147 1.90 -20.83 -0.86
N SER A 148 2.78 -21.71 -0.37
CA SER A 148 3.99 -21.29 0.36
C SER A 148 5.11 -20.75 -0.55
N THR A 149 4.96 -20.80 -1.86
CA THR A 149 5.98 -20.40 -2.84
C THR A 149 5.45 -19.54 -3.98
N ALA A 150 4.14 -19.38 -4.07
CA ALA A 150 3.40 -18.63 -5.10
C ALA A 150 2.43 -17.64 -4.44
N GLY A 151 1.88 -16.71 -5.21
CA GLY A 151 1.02 -15.65 -4.69
C GLY A 151 1.71 -14.82 -3.62
N ASP A 152 1.00 -14.49 -2.56
CA ASP A 152 1.54 -13.76 -1.40
C ASP A 152 2.36 -14.64 -0.43
N ARG A 153 2.46 -15.95 -0.70
CA ARG A 153 3.12 -16.99 0.12
C ARG A 153 2.49 -17.21 1.49
N VAL A 154 1.22 -16.84 1.63
CA VAL A 154 0.41 -17.01 2.85
C VAL A 154 -0.74 -17.98 2.56
N CYS A 155 -0.68 -19.19 3.13
CA CYS A 155 -1.54 -20.30 2.71
C CYS A 155 -3.00 -20.23 3.19
N ASP A 156 -3.37 -19.27 4.00
CA ASP A 156 -4.76 -19.00 4.40
C ASP A 156 -5.41 -17.86 3.58
N THR A 157 -4.65 -17.23 2.68
CA THR A 157 -5.17 -16.31 1.66
C THR A 157 -5.60 -17.11 0.43
N PRO A 158 -6.82 -16.93 -0.09
CA PRO A 158 -7.23 -17.51 -1.37
C PRO A 158 -6.38 -16.96 -2.54
N ALA A 159 -6.06 -17.81 -3.51
CA ALA A 159 -5.34 -17.38 -4.71
C ALA A 159 -6.04 -16.20 -5.41
N ASP A 160 -5.31 -15.12 -5.62
CA ASP A 160 -5.80 -13.88 -6.23
C ASP A 160 -5.21 -13.70 -7.64
N PRO A 161 -6.04 -13.62 -8.68
CA PRO A 161 -5.55 -13.50 -10.07
C PRO A 161 -5.25 -12.06 -10.48
N LEU A 162 -4.75 -11.19 -9.61
CA LEU A 162 -4.60 -9.76 -9.83
C LEU A 162 -5.94 -9.11 -10.16
N ILE A 163 -6.78 -8.98 -9.15
CA ILE A 163 -8.04 -8.26 -9.29
C ILE A 163 -7.83 -6.74 -9.29
N ASN A 164 -8.78 -6.03 -9.87
CA ASN A 164 -8.77 -4.57 -9.93
C ASN A 164 -10.21 -4.06 -10.15
N GLY A 165 -10.40 -2.75 -10.15
CA GLY A 165 -11.72 -2.14 -10.31
C GLY A 165 -12.49 -2.50 -11.60
N SER A 166 -11.86 -3.18 -12.58
CA SER A 166 -12.55 -3.64 -13.81
C SER A 166 -13.17 -5.03 -13.68
N ASN A 167 -12.68 -5.87 -12.77
CA ASN A 167 -13.16 -7.22 -12.55
C ASN A 167 -13.73 -7.46 -11.14
N VAL A 168 -13.97 -6.36 -10.40
CA VAL A 168 -14.72 -6.36 -9.15
C VAL A 168 -15.99 -5.54 -9.31
N SER A 169 -17.11 -6.07 -8.86
CA SER A 169 -18.41 -5.40 -8.95
C SER A 169 -18.48 -4.20 -8.00
N SER A 170 -18.75 -3.02 -8.51
CA SER A 170 -18.98 -1.81 -7.70
C SER A 170 -20.28 -1.83 -6.87
N VAL A 171 -21.14 -2.84 -7.06
CA VAL A 171 -22.44 -2.96 -6.36
C VAL A 171 -22.33 -3.81 -5.10
N ASN A 172 -21.53 -4.88 -5.16
CA ASN A 172 -21.45 -5.87 -4.07
C ASN A 172 -20.03 -6.31 -3.77
N CYS A 173 -19.03 -5.65 -4.35
CA CYS A 173 -17.60 -5.92 -4.16
C CYS A 173 -17.20 -7.38 -4.45
N MET A 174 -17.93 -8.09 -5.31
CA MET A 174 -17.62 -9.48 -5.67
C MET A 174 -16.75 -9.52 -6.93
N TYR A 175 -15.83 -10.47 -6.98
CA TYR A 175 -15.08 -10.77 -8.20
C TYR A 175 -16.05 -11.22 -9.33
N THR A 176 -15.91 -10.63 -10.49
CA THR A 176 -16.77 -10.87 -11.68
C THR A 176 -16.02 -11.51 -12.84
N GLY A 177 -14.71 -11.73 -12.70
CA GLY A 177 -13.89 -12.38 -13.69
C GLY A 177 -14.19 -13.89 -13.80
N ASN A 178 -13.64 -14.51 -14.82
CA ASN A 178 -13.79 -15.94 -15.10
C ASN A 178 -12.43 -16.62 -15.34
N ALA A 179 -11.36 -16.02 -14.87
CA ALA A 179 -10.03 -16.58 -14.98
C ALA A 179 -9.91 -17.89 -14.20
N THR A 180 -9.04 -18.77 -14.67
CA THR A 180 -8.74 -20.05 -14.03
C THR A 180 -7.25 -20.20 -13.82
N ASP A 181 -6.89 -20.96 -12.80
CA ASP A 181 -5.50 -21.36 -12.58
C ASP A 181 -4.99 -22.33 -13.67
N ALA A 182 -3.72 -22.72 -13.58
CA ALA A 182 -3.09 -23.66 -14.52
C ALA A 182 -3.71 -25.07 -14.51
N MET A 183 -4.52 -25.40 -13.51
CA MET A 183 -5.28 -26.65 -13.41
C MET A 183 -6.74 -26.52 -13.90
N GLY A 184 -7.16 -25.33 -14.36
CA GLY A 184 -8.51 -25.02 -14.84
C GLY A 184 -9.53 -24.79 -13.72
N GLN A 185 -9.10 -24.52 -12.49
CA GLN A 185 -9.99 -24.17 -11.38
C GLN A 185 -10.24 -22.66 -11.38
N PHE A 186 -11.51 -22.25 -11.24
CA PHE A 186 -11.89 -20.83 -11.19
C PHE A 186 -11.39 -20.17 -9.91
N TYR A 187 -10.82 -18.96 -10.03
CA TYR A 187 -10.47 -18.15 -8.89
C TYR A 187 -11.68 -17.65 -8.12
N VAL A 188 -11.54 -17.61 -6.80
CA VAL A 188 -12.51 -17.03 -5.85
C VAL A 188 -11.71 -16.18 -4.86
N PRO A 189 -11.14 -15.05 -5.30
CA PRO A 189 -10.30 -14.21 -4.46
C PRO A 189 -11.09 -13.53 -3.34
N ASP A 190 -10.42 -13.18 -2.25
CA ASP A 190 -10.99 -12.33 -1.22
C ASP A 190 -10.84 -10.85 -1.62
N THR A 191 -11.91 -10.30 -2.16
CA THR A 191 -11.97 -8.90 -2.60
C THR A 191 -12.00 -7.88 -1.44
N SER A 192 -12.03 -8.34 -0.19
CA SER A 192 -11.91 -7.49 1.00
C SER A 192 -10.51 -7.46 1.61
N ASN A 193 -9.57 -8.21 1.05
CA ASN A 193 -8.20 -8.25 1.53
C ASN A 193 -7.48 -6.94 1.21
N ILE A 194 -6.96 -6.27 2.24
CA ILE A 194 -6.26 -4.98 2.11
C ILE A 194 -5.00 -5.05 1.25
N MET A 195 -4.40 -6.24 1.09
CA MET A 195 -3.22 -6.44 0.22
C MET A 195 -3.60 -6.74 -1.23
N SER A 196 -4.87 -6.65 -1.60
CA SER A 196 -5.37 -6.77 -2.96
C SER A 196 -5.55 -5.40 -3.63
N TYR A 197 -5.75 -5.37 -4.95
CA TYR A 197 -6.04 -4.16 -5.72
C TYR A 197 -7.53 -3.95 -6.00
N SER A 198 -8.41 -4.51 -5.17
CA SER A 198 -9.88 -4.41 -5.29
C SER A 198 -10.42 -3.04 -4.89
#